data_fe865c545c7b511fe36ff34b74600830
#
_entry.id   fe865c545c7b511fe36ff34b74600830
#
_cell.length_a   1.000
_cell.length_b   1.000
_cell.length_c   1.000
_cell.angle_alpha   90.00
_cell.angle_beta   90.00
_cell.angle_gamma   90.00
#
_symmetry.space_group_name_H-M   'P 1'
#
loop_
_entity.id
_entity.type
_entity.pdbx_description
1 polymer ?
#
loop_
_entity_poly.entity_id
_entity_poly.type
_entity_poly.pdbx_seq_one_letter_code
_entity_poly.pdbx_strand_id
1 'polypeptide(L)'
;MNGIFYNNTITTLPGWAEPLHLSQPIGYAYETATHFVHLYGKDHGLNVISVGLTVIEQKNGTLVDWVQRVFGAQNIQPLSLPIGDTVESLWRPSLYYSNDIEAALNIDPYEQRSAEQALRVLIEKLDDILLYVEPSPSGLASYGHKSRELLILACTEVENLWTSIFQKAGIPPLNNRMYTTQDYVKLLPKAGLNEFEITFKNYNGLRAFQPYANWNAQQPTQSLSWYHAYNKTKHDRNASFNE
;
A
#
# COMPACT_ATOMS: atom_id res chain seq x y z
N MET A 1 -2.51 -15.35 8.74
CA MET A 1 -2.11 -16.03 7.49
C MET A 1 -0.62 -15.83 7.32
N ASN A 2 0.16 -16.91 7.30
CA ASN A 2 1.63 -16.81 7.21
C ASN A 2 2.04 -16.76 5.75
N GLY A 3 2.90 -15.81 5.40
CA GLY A 3 3.46 -15.68 4.07
C GLY A 3 4.97 -15.86 4.09
N ILE A 4 5.52 -16.19 2.94
CA ILE A 4 6.95 -16.33 2.67
C ILE A 4 7.33 -15.49 1.46
N PHE A 5 8.59 -15.09 1.39
CA PHE A 5 9.19 -14.53 0.17
C PHE A 5 10.49 -15.26 -0.16
N TYR A 6 10.88 -15.23 -1.40
CA TYR A 6 12.01 -16.02 -1.91
C TYR A 6 12.46 -15.54 -3.30
N ASN A 7 13.61 -16.00 -3.73
CA ASN A 7 14.09 -15.78 -5.09
C ASN A 7 13.53 -16.85 -6.03
N ASN A 8 12.86 -16.40 -7.12
CA ASN A 8 12.43 -17.29 -8.20
C ASN A 8 13.62 -17.66 -9.08
N THR A 9 13.76 -18.94 -9.45
CA THR A 9 14.79 -19.40 -10.39
C THR A 9 14.22 -20.08 -11.64
N ILE A 10 12.98 -20.51 -11.62
CA ILE A 10 12.29 -21.04 -12.80
C ILE A 10 11.80 -19.88 -13.65
N THR A 11 12.25 -19.84 -14.89
CA THR A 11 12.05 -18.73 -15.82
C THR A 11 10.71 -18.71 -16.52
N THR A 12 10.07 -19.87 -16.63
CA THR A 12 8.81 -20.01 -17.37
C THR A 12 7.88 -20.94 -16.62
N LEU A 13 6.63 -20.54 -16.54
CA LEU A 13 5.55 -21.41 -16.05
C LEU A 13 5.01 -22.27 -17.20
N PRO A 14 4.52 -23.49 -16.93
CA PRO A 14 3.85 -24.28 -17.95
C PRO A 14 2.69 -23.50 -18.59
N GLY A 15 2.70 -23.38 -19.91
CA GLY A 15 1.70 -22.63 -20.65
C GLY A 15 1.93 -21.11 -20.75
N TRP A 16 3.06 -20.60 -20.24
CA TRP A 16 3.41 -19.19 -20.32
C TRP A 16 4.65 -18.98 -21.21
N ALA A 17 4.56 -18.06 -22.16
CA ALA A 17 5.60 -17.89 -23.19
C ALA A 17 6.77 -17.00 -22.74
N GLU A 18 6.60 -16.15 -21.71
CA GLU A 18 7.59 -15.16 -21.32
C GLU A 18 8.24 -15.44 -19.96
N PRO A 19 9.53 -15.11 -19.81
CA PRO A 19 10.27 -15.33 -18.58
C PRO A 19 9.94 -14.25 -17.52
N LEU A 20 8.88 -14.47 -16.76
CA LEU A 20 8.34 -13.50 -15.79
C LEU A 20 9.31 -13.12 -14.68
N HIS A 21 10.15 -14.04 -14.23
CA HIS A 21 11.04 -13.80 -13.12
C HIS A 21 12.25 -12.91 -13.47
N LEU A 22 12.58 -12.69 -14.74
CA LEU A 22 13.68 -11.80 -15.13
C LEU A 22 13.41 -10.34 -14.74
N SER A 23 12.17 -9.90 -14.86
CA SER A 23 11.76 -8.56 -14.45
C SER A 23 11.25 -8.50 -13.00
N GLN A 24 10.94 -9.65 -12.41
CA GLN A 24 10.34 -9.78 -11.09
C GLN A 24 10.91 -11.01 -10.37
N PRO A 25 12.15 -10.91 -9.88
CA PRO A 25 12.89 -12.05 -9.38
C PRO A 25 12.42 -12.54 -8.00
N ILE A 26 11.61 -11.77 -7.30
CA ILE A 26 11.11 -12.13 -5.97
C ILE A 26 9.74 -12.78 -6.09
N GLY A 27 9.56 -13.91 -5.43
CA GLY A 27 8.28 -14.56 -5.21
C GLY A 27 7.74 -14.27 -3.82
N TYR A 28 6.46 -14.01 -3.73
CA TYR A 28 5.71 -13.94 -2.49
C TYR A 28 4.65 -15.01 -2.51
N ALA A 29 4.58 -15.83 -1.48
CA ALA A 29 3.56 -16.86 -1.41
C ALA A 29 2.93 -16.95 -0.02
N TYR A 30 1.70 -17.37 0.02
CA TYR A 30 0.95 -17.64 1.24
C TYR A 30 -0.07 -18.73 0.98
N GLU A 31 -0.68 -19.21 2.04
CA GLU A 31 -1.70 -20.24 1.96
C GLU A 31 -3.03 -19.75 2.55
N THR A 32 -4.10 -20.07 1.86
CA THR A 32 -5.48 -19.97 2.34
C THR A 32 -5.90 -21.29 3.00
N ALA A 33 -7.17 -21.44 3.35
CA ALA A 33 -7.68 -22.73 3.84
C ALA A 33 -7.54 -23.84 2.79
N THR A 34 -7.68 -23.54 1.50
CA THR A 34 -7.82 -24.51 0.41
C THR A 34 -6.76 -24.39 -0.68
N HIS A 35 -6.10 -23.26 -0.82
CA HIS A 35 -5.18 -22.97 -1.93
C HIS A 35 -3.84 -22.40 -1.46
N PHE A 36 -2.82 -22.60 -2.29
CA PHE A 36 -1.60 -21.82 -2.30
C PHE A 36 -1.72 -20.68 -3.31
N VAL A 37 -1.17 -19.53 -2.96
CA VAL A 37 -1.18 -18.32 -3.80
C VAL A 37 0.22 -17.78 -3.94
N HIS A 38 0.66 -17.50 -5.16
CA HIS A 38 1.95 -16.91 -5.49
C HIS A 38 1.78 -15.60 -6.24
N LEU A 39 2.64 -14.65 -5.94
CA LEU A 39 2.73 -13.34 -6.56
C LEU A 39 4.17 -13.04 -6.95
N TYR A 40 4.39 -12.41 -8.10
CA TYR A 40 5.70 -11.96 -8.54
C TYR A 40 6.00 -10.54 -8.06
N GLY A 41 7.23 -10.27 -7.66
CA GLY A 41 7.69 -8.97 -7.23
C GLY A 41 9.14 -8.68 -7.63
N LYS A 42 9.56 -7.41 -7.54
CA LYS A 42 10.93 -6.97 -7.88
C LYS A 42 11.85 -6.92 -6.69
N ASP A 43 11.35 -6.48 -5.56
CA ASP A 43 12.09 -6.20 -4.34
C ASP A 43 11.50 -6.93 -3.14
N HIS A 44 12.19 -6.89 -2.02
CA HIS A 44 11.73 -7.48 -0.76
C HIS A 44 10.55 -6.73 -0.11
N GLY A 45 10.16 -5.58 -0.65
CA GLY A 45 9.00 -4.83 -0.23
C GLY A 45 7.69 -5.36 -0.83
N LEU A 46 6.58 -5.04 -0.21
CA LEU A 46 5.23 -5.39 -0.69
C LEU A 46 4.77 -4.55 -1.89
N ASN A 47 5.62 -3.67 -2.36
CA ASN A 47 5.28 -2.56 -3.25
C ASN A 47 5.21 -2.94 -4.71
N VAL A 48 5.63 -4.14 -5.08
CA VAL A 48 5.85 -4.40 -6.48
C VAL A 48 5.18 -5.69 -6.88
N ILE A 49 3.90 -5.56 -7.12
CA ILE A 49 3.11 -6.65 -7.63
C ILE A 49 2.77 -6.34 -9.08
N SER A 50 3.09 -7.25 -9.95
CA SER A 50 2.55 -7.23 -11.29
C SER A 50 1.11 -7.60 -11.26
N VAL A 51 0.28 -6.64 -11.60
CA VAL A 51 -1.14 -6.87 -11.82
C VAL A 51 -1.31 -7.97 -12.88
N GLY A 52 -2.01 -9.02 -12.53
CA GLY A 52 -2.33 -10.11 -13.47
C GLY A 52 -1.43 -11.33 -13.41
N LEU A 53 -0.39 -11.36 -12.55
CA LEU A 53 0.51 -12.51 -12.42
C LEU A 53 0.39 -13.19 -11.06
N THR A 54 -0.81 -13.64 -10.77
CA THR A 54 -1.10 -14.47 -9.60
C THR A 54 -1.21 -15.94 -10.05
N VAL A 55 -0.50 -16.83 -9.39
CA VAL A 55 -0.62 -18.27 -9.59
C VAL A 55 -1.31 -18.87 -8.38
N ILE A 56 -2.39 -19.57 -8.61
CA ILE A 56 -3.20 -20.19 -7.56
C ILE A 56 -3.27 -21.68 -7.84
N GLU A 57 -2.96 -22.52 -6.84
CA GLU A 57 -3.04 -23.96 -6.94
C GLU A 57 -3.71 -24.52 -5.67
N GLN A 58 -4.56 -25.55 -5.84
CA GLN A 58 -5.18 -26.23 -4.70
C GLN A 58 -4.09 -26.88 -3.81
N LYS A 59 -4.24 -26.76 -2.51
CA LYS A 59 -3.25 -27.29 -1.55
C LYS A 59 -3.01 -28.78 -1.74
N ASN A 60 -1.72 -29.10 -1.94
CA ASN A 60 -1.22 -30.46 -1.91
C ASN A 60 0.21 -30.42 -1.36
N GLY A 61 0.40 -30.90 -0.14
CA GLY A 61 1.67 -30.78 0.57
C GLY A 61 1.84 -29.44 1.32
N THR A 62 3.09 -28.98 1.47
CA THR A 62 3.41 -27.72 2.16
C THR A 62 3.60 -26.58 1.21
N LEU A 63 3.43 -25.34 1.69
CA LEU A 63 3.68 -24.14 0.92
C LEU A 63 5.13 -24.09 0.39
N VAL A 64 6.09 -24.51 1.22
CA VAL A 64 7.52 -24.53 0.86
C VAL A 64 7.79 -25.51 -0.29
N ASP A 65 7.28 -26.75 -0.18
CA ASP A 65 7.44 -27.75 -1.25
C ASP A 65 6.84 -27.26 -2.56
N TRP A 66 5.69 -26.61 -2.49
CA TRP A 66 5.02 -26.07 -3.65
C TRP A 66 5.84 -24.99 -4.36
N VAL A 67 6.33 -23.98 -3.63
CA VAL A 67 7.11 -22.89 -4.25
C VAL A 67 8.46 -23.38 -4.77
N GLN A 68 9.08 -24.35 -4.12
CA GLN A 68 10.31 -24.97 -4.62
C GLN A 68 10.07 -25.74 -5.91
N ARG A 69 9.01 -26.52 -5.96
CA ARG A 69 8.66 -27.33 -7.13
C ARG A 69 8.26 -26.46 -8.35
N VAL A 70 7.42 -25.43 -8.13
CA VAL A 70 6.81 -24.67 -9.22
C VAL A 70 7.66 -23.49 -9.64
N PHE A 71 8.29 -22.79 -8.71
CA PHE A 71 9.01 -21.54 -8.97
C PHE A 71 10.53 -21.65 -8.76
N GLY A 72 11.03 -22.84 -8.36
CA GLY A 72 12.44 -23.03 -8.03
C GLY A 72 12.88 -22.13 -6.88
N ALA A 73 12.02 -21.92 -5.88
CA ALA A 73 12.25 -21.00 -4.80
C ALA A 73 13.55 -21.27 -4.05
N GLN A 74 14.39 -20.23 -3.92
CA GLN A 74 15.62 -20.22 -3.14
C GLN A 74 15.60 -19.11 -2.11
N ASN A 75 16.38 -19.25 -1.03
CA ASN A 75 16.48 -18.26 0.05
C ASN A 75 15.11 -17.91 0.66
N ILE A 76 14.31 -18.92 0.90
CA ILE A 76 12.96 -18.78 1.44
C ILE A 76 13.02 -18.18 2.86
N GLN A 77 12.33 -17.07 3.05
CA GLN A 77 12.22 -16.35 4.31
C GLN A 77 10.75 -16.12 4.67
N PRO A 78 10.39 -16.13 5.96
CA PRO A 78 9.07 -15.71 6.38
C PRO A 78 8.90 -14.20 6.15
N LEU A 79 7.70 -13.78 5.78
CA LEU A 79 7.34 -12.36 5.79
C LEU A 79 7.35 -11.85 7.23
N SER A 80 7.96 -10.69 7.45
CA SER A 80 8.06 -10.06 8.77
C SER A 80 6.69 -9.67 9.34
N LEU A 81 5.73 -9.43 8.47
CA LEU A 81 4.35 -9.14 8.82
C LEU A 81 3.44 -10.23 8.25
N PRO A 82 2.71 -10.95 9.10
CA PRO A 82 1.73 -11.92 8.64
C PRO A 82 0.68 -11.25 7.76
N ILE A 83 0.33 -11.92 6.67
CA ILE A 83 -0.69 -11.44 5.75
C ILE A 83 -2.03 -11.41 6.49
N GLY A 84 -2.67 -10.24 6.52
CA GLY A 84 -3.99 -10.04 7.10
C GLY A 84 -4.07 -9.95 8.62
N ASP A 85 -2.96 -10.16 9.36
CA ASP A 85 -2.97 -10.22 10.83
C ASP A 85 -2.68 -8.89 11.53
N THR A 86 -2.42 -7.82 10.79
CA THR A 86 -1.96 -6.57 11.42
C THR A 86 -3.06 -5.81 12.13
N VAL A 87 -4.21 -5.69 11.50
CA VAL A 87 -5.49 -5.22 12.06
C VAL A 87 -6.63 -5.77 11.21
N GLU A 88 -7.79 -5.92 11.80
CA GLU A 88 -9.00 -6.30 11.10
C GLU A 88 -9.28 -5.29 9.96
N SER A 89 -9.65 -5.78 8.80
CA SER A 89 -9.91 -5.00 7.59
C SER A 89 -8.70 -4.24 7.02
N LEU A 90 -7.50 -4.41 7.54
CA LEU A 90 -6.31 -3.90 6.89
C LEU A 90 -5.94 -4.82 5.73
N TRP A 91 -6.05 -4.25 4.56
CA TRP A 91 -5.85 -4.95 3.32
C TRP A 91 -4.54 -4.55 2.64
N ARG A 92 -3.76 -5.54 2.22
CA ARG A 92 -2.52 -5.32 1.49
C ARG A 92 -2.75 -5.51 0.00
N PRO A 93 -2.21 -4.65 -0.85
CA PRO A 93 -2.36 -4.77 -2.30
C PRO A 93 -1.94 -6.14 -2.86
N SER A 94 -1.02 -6.84 -2.19
CA SER A 94 -0.57 -8.18 -2.56
C SER A 94 -1.61 -9.28 -2.43
N LEU A 95 -2.74 -9.02 -1.81
CA LEU A 95 -3.79 -10.00 -1.55
C LEU A 95 -4.95 -9.94 -2.55
N TYR A 96 -4.69 -9.35 -3.67
CA TYR A 96 -5.66 -8.71 -4.54
C TYR A 96 -6.61 -9.62 -5.34
N TYR A 97 -6.62 -10.89 -5.35
CA TYR A 97 -7.43 -11.63 -6.33
C TYR A 97 -8.14 -12.88 -5.86
N SER A 98 -8.40 -13.03 -4.58
CA SER A 98 -9.11 -14.23 -4.15
C SER A 98 -10.28 -13.88 -3.24
N ASN A 99 -11.48 -14.27 -3.62
CA ASN A 99 -12.67 -14.21 -2.75
C ASN A 99 -12.41 -14.89 -1.40
N ASP A 100 -11.52 -15.89 -1.36
CA ASP A 100 -11.13 -16.58 -0.13
C ASP A 100 -10.32 -15.66 0.79
N ILE A 101 -9.54 -14.73 0.22
CA ILE A 101 -8.76 -13.76 0.99
C ILE A 101 -9.69 -12.68 1.55
N GLU A 102 -10.59 -12.16 0.76
CA GLU A 102 -11.61 -11.20 1.20
C GLU A 102 -12.41 -11.78 2.36
N ALA A 103 -12.85 -13.02 2.24
CA ALA A 103 -13.54 -13.73 3.31
C ALA A 103 -12.65 -13.96 4.54
N ALA A 104 -11.37 -14.32 4.35
CA ALA A 104 -10.43 -14.54 5.45
C ALA A 104 -10.05 -13.25 6.19
N LEU A 105 -10.04 -12.11 5.49
CA LEU A 105 -9.77 -10.80 6.07
C LEU A 105 -11.02 -10.12 6.64
N ASN A 106 -12.19 -10.75 6.48
CA ASN A 106 -13.47 -10.20 6.91
C ASN A 106 -13.71 -8.77 6.39
N ILE A 107 -13.38 -8.54 5.12
CA ILE A 107 -13.55 -7.23 4.48
C ILE A 107 -15.04 -6.97 4.28
N ASP A 108 -15.52 -5.85 4.76
CA ASP A 108 -16.87 -5.38 4.46
C ASP A 108 -16.92 -4.83 3.02
N PRO A 109 -17.66 -5.47 2.09
CA PRO A 109 -17.75 -5.02 0.71
C PRO A 109 -18.31 -3.59 0.55
N TYR A 110 -19.11 -3.13 1.51
CA TYR A 110 -19.66 -1.78 1.49
C TYR A 110 -18.57 -0.74 1.82
N GLU A 111 -17.77 -0.99 2.81
CA GLU A 111 -16.64 -0.12 3.16
C GLU A 111 -15.58 -0.09 2.05
N GLN A 112 -15.26 -1.23 1.47
CA GLN A 112 -14.35 -1.30 0.34
C GLN A 112 -14.83 -0.42 -0.80
N ARG A 113 -16.08 -0.54 -1.22
CA ARG A 113 -16.67 0.29 -2.29
C ARG A 113 -16.66 1.78 -1.94
N SER A 114 -16.93 2.12 -0.69
CA SER A 114 -16.88 3.51 -0.23
C SER A 114 -15.46 4.08 -0.34
N ALA A 115 -14.45 3.33 0.08
CA ALA A 115 -13.05 3.73 -0.04
C ALA A 115 -12.60 3.84 -1.51
N GLU A 116 -13.03 2.91 -2.37
CA GLU A 116 -12.76 2.95 -3.81
C GLU A 116 -13.39 4.19 -4.47
N GLN A 117 -14.62 4.55 -4.07
CA GLN A 117 -15.28 5.75 -4.57
C GLN A 117 -14.55 7.03 -4.12
N ALA A 118 -14.13 7.10 -2.85
CA ALA A 118 -13.36 8.24 -2.35
C ALA A 118 -12.04 8.38 -3.11
N LEU A 119 -11.31 7.28 -3.30
CA LEU A 119 -10.07 7.26 -4.09
C LEU A 119 -10.30 7.73 -5.53
N ARG A 120 -11.37 7.26 -6.17
CA ARG A 120 -11.72 7.68 -7.53
C ARG A 120 -11.93 9.19 -7.63
N VAL A 121 -12.67 9.77 -6.70
CA VAL A 121 -12.90 11.23 -6.65
C VAL A 121 -11.57 11.98 -6.49
N LEU A 122 -10.64 11.48 -5.65
CA LEU A 122 -9.32 12.10 -5.49
C LEU A 122 -8.49 12.01 -6.77
N ILE A 123 -8.52 10.89 -7.48
CA ILE A 123 -7.83 10.72 -8.76
C ILE A 123 -8.39 11.67 -9.81
N GLU A 124 -9.71 11.79 -9.95
CA GLU A 124 -10.35 12.72 -10.88
C GLU A 124 -9.94 14.19 -10.60
N LYS A 125 -9.85 14.57 -9.32
CA LYS A 125 -9.37 15.92 -8.93
C LYS A 125 -7.88 16.12 -9.22
N LEU A 126 -7.06 15.10 -9.07
CA LEU A 126 -5.65 15.14 -9.45
C LEU A 126 -5.50 15.32 -10.96
N ASP A 127 -6.22 14.52 -11.74
CA ASP A 127 -6.22 14.62 -13.21
C ASP A 127 -6.65 16.03 -13.68
N ASP A 128 -7.66 16.63 -13.04
CA ASP A 128 -8.10 18.01 -13.32
C ASP A 128 -6.97 19.04 -13.08
N ILE A 129 -6.16 18.84 -12.04
CA ILE A 129 -4.99 19.70 -11.78
C ILE A 129 -3.91 19.47 -12.84
N LEU A 130 -3.64 18.23 -13.20
CA LEU A 130 -2.58 17.84 -14.15
C LEU A 130 -2.87 18.29 -15.58
N LEU A 131 -4.10 18.66 -15.90
CA LEU A 131 -4.43 19.35 -17.17
C LEU A 131 -3.76 20.73 -17.31
N TYR A 132 -3.45 21.37 -16.18
CA TYR A 132 -2.93 22.75 -16.16
C TYR A 132 -1.52 22.85 -15.57
N VAL A 133 -1.09 21.87 -14.81
CA VAL A 133 0.20 21.83 -14.13
C VAL A 133 0.94 20.58 -14.54
N GLU A 134 1.97 20.74 -15.37
CA GLU A 134 2.84 19.63 -15.74
C GLU A 134 3.58 19.12 -14.50
N PRO A 135 3.52 17.82 -14.18
CA PRO A 135 4.25 17.23 -13.06
C PRO A 135 5.75 17.11 -13.36
N SER A 136 6.41 18.22 -13.42
CA SER A 136 7.84 18.43 -13.59
C SER A 136 8.44 19.07 -12.33
N PRO A 137 9.77 19.11 -12.15
CA PRO A 137 10.36 19.80 -11.01
C PRO A 137 9.92 21.27 -10.85
N SER A 138 9.70 21.98 -11.96
CA SER A 138 9.16 23.34 -11.94
C SER A 138 7.66 23.38 -11.68
N GLY A 139 6.88 22.46 -12.24
CA GLY A 139 5.45 22.34 -12.00
C GLY A 139 5.11 22.00 -10.56
N LEU A 140 5.92 21.15 -9.91
CA LEU A 140 5.76 20.79 -8.49
C LEU A 140 5.95 21.99 -7.53
N ALA A 141 6.58 23.07 -7.97
CA ALA A 141 6.66 24.33 -7.22
C ALA A 141 5.41 25.20 -7.35
N SER A 142 4.47 24.82 -8.19
CA SER A 142 3.22 25.56 -8.40
C SER A 142 2.21 25.26 -7.29
N TYR A 143 1.54 26.28 -6.82
CA TYR A 143 0.48 26.14 -5.82
C TYR A 143 -0.81 26.82 -6.30
N GLY A 144 -1.94 26.39 -5.73
CA GLY A 144 -3.24 26.95 -6.07
C GLY A 144 -4.37 26.40 -5.23
N HIS A 145 -5.55 27.01 -5.35
CA HIS A 145 -6.73 26.59 -4.59
C HIS A 145 -7.13 25.14 -4.84
N LYS A 146 -6.97 24.65 -6.06
CA LYS A 146 -7.27 23.27 -6.44
C LYS A 146 -6.32 22.27 -5.76
N SER A 147 -5.01 22.59 -5.75
CA SER A 147 -4.00 21.74 -5.06
C SER A 147 -4.26 21.69 -3.55
N ARG A 148 -4.59 22.85 -2.97
CA ARG A 148 -4.98 22.94 -1.56
C ARG A 148 -6.23 22.12 -1.24
N GLU A 149 -7.27 22.23 -2.07
CA GLU A 149 -8.51 21.45 -1.91
C GLU A 149 -8.21 19.96 -1.95
N LEU A 150 -7.44 19.50 -2.94
CA LEU A 150 -7.07 18.11 -3.07
C LEU A 150 -6.27 17.62 -1.85
N LEU A 151 -5.29 18.40 -1.38
CA LEU A 151 -4.51 18.05 -0.18
C LEU A 151 -5.42 17.86 1.04
N ILE A 152 -6.36 18.78 1.27
CA ILE A 152 -7.29 18.70 2.41
C ILE A 152 -8.17 17.46 2.29
N LEU A 153 -8.75 17.20 1.13
CA LEU A 153 -9.61 16.04 0.92
C LEU A 153 -8.83 14.73 1.08
N ALA A 154 -7.67 14.61 0.44
CA ALA A 154 -6.85 13.41 0.52
C ALA A 154 -6.41 13.10 1.96
N CYS A 155 -5.96 14.11 2.70
CA CYS A 155 -5.57 13.93 4.09
C CYS A 155 -6.75 13.57 4.99
N THR A 156 -7.94 14.11 4.73
CA THR A 156 -9.15 13.75 5.47
C THR A 156 -9.53 12.29 5.25
N GLU A 157 -9.45 11.80 4.01
CA GLU A 157 -9.69 10.38 3.72
C GLU A 157 -8.67 9.46 4.40
N VAL A 158 -7.39 9.85 4.42
CA VAL A 158 -6.36 9.11 5.13
C VAL A 158 -6.62 9.09 6.65
N GLU A 159 -6.99 10.22 7.25
CA GLU A 159 -7.35 10.28 8.68
C GLU A 159 -8.55 9.39 9.00
N ASN A 160 -9.59 9.41 8.16
CA ASN A 160 -10.77 8.56 8.30
C ASN A 160 -10.39 7.08 8.26
N LEU A 161 -9.56 6.69 7.29
CA LEU A 161 -9.08 5.33 7.14
C LEU A 161 -8.27 4.87 8.37
N TRP A 162 -7.30 5.65 8.80
CA TRP A 162 -6.50 5.35 9.99
C TRP A 162 -7.38 5.20 11.23
N THR A 163 -8.31 6.13 11.42
CA THR A 163 -9.27 6.09 12.54
C THR A 163 -10.10 4.81 12.52
N SER A 164 -10.65 4.46 11.36
CA SER A 164 -11.44 3.23 11.18
C SER A 164 -10.64 1.97 11.55
N ILE A 165 -9.38 1.90 11.12
CA ILE A 165 -8.49 0.76 11.46
C ILE A 165 -8.34 0.62 12.98
N PHE A 166 -8.06 1.71 13.70
CA PHE A 166 -7.91 1.67 15.16
C PHE A 166 -9.23 1.31 15.88
N GLN A 167 -10.33 1.87 15.42
CA GLN A 167 -11.66 1.56 15.97
C GLN A 167 -12.02 0.09 15.80
N LYS A 168 -11.80 -0.47 14.62
CA LYS A 168 -12.05 -1.90 14.34
C LYS A 168 -11.13 -2.82 15.14
N ALA A 169 -9.88 -2.41 15.34
CA ALA A 169 -8.95 -3.13 16.19
C ALA A 169 -9.25 -2.99 17.69
N GLY A 170 -10.26 -2.21 18.08
CA GLY A 170 -10.61 -1.97 19.49
C GLY A 170 -9.54 -1.21 20.27
N ILE A 171 -8.66 -0.47 19.59
CA ILE A 171 -7.54 0.27 20.19
C ILE A 171 -8.00 1.70 20.46
N PRO A 172 -8.15 2.13 21.73
CA PRO A 172 -8.55 3.50 22.04
C PRO A 172 -7.42 4.50 21.77
N PRO A 173 -7.74 5.79 21.56
CA PRO A 173 -6.74 6.83 21.42
C PRO A 173 -5.95 7.03 22.71
N LEU A 174 -4.64 7.36 22.58
CA LEU A 174 -3.73 7.54 23.71
C LEU A 174 -4.23 8.59 24.73
N ASN A 175 -4.89 9.63 24.26
CA ASN A 175 -5.38 10.72 25.10
C ASN A 175 -6.84 10.56 25.53
N ASN A 176 -7.46 9.42 25.26
CA ASN A 176 -8.88 9.11 25.55
C ASN A 176 -9.91 10.09 24.94
N ARG A 177 -9.52 10.90 23.97
CA ARG A 177 -10.37 11.89 23.29
C ARG A 177 -10.49 11.66 21.79
N MET A 178 -9.39 11.83 21.10
CA MET A 178 -9.31 11.66 19.66
C MET A 178 -7.97 11.03 19.25
N TYR A 179 -7.97 10.33 18.15
CA TYR A 179 -6.72 9.83 17.56
C TYR A 179 -5.88 10.98 17.01
N THR A 180 -4.59 10.81 17.13
CA THR A 180 -3.58 11.77 16.67
C THR A 180 -2.49 11.05 15.88
N THR A 181 -1.57 11.79 15.29
CA THR A 181 -0.40 11.19 14.62
C THR A 181 0.46 10.33 15.53
N GLN A 182 0.43 10.56 16.86
CA GLN A 182 1.08 9.69 17.85
C GLN A 182 0.43 8.29 17.93
N ASP A 183 -0.85 8.22 17.63
CA ASP A 183 -1.55 6.94 17.50
C ASP A 183 -1.27 6.33 16.13
N TYR A 184 -1.49 7.10 15.07
CA TYR A 184 -1.43 6.63 13.70
C TYR A 184 -0.06 6.09 13.29
N VAL A 185 1.04 6.66 13.82
CA VAL A 185 2.40 6.18 13.52
C VAL A 185 2.64 4.72 13.91
N LYS A 186 1.83 4.17 14.81
CA LYS A 186 1.88 2.74 15.18
C LYS A 186 1.50 1.82 14.01
N LEU A 187 0.78 2.34 13.01
CA LEU A 187 0.46 1.61 11.78
C LEU A 187 1.70 1.40 10.90
N LEU A 188 2.71 2.27 11.01
CA LEU A 188 3.89 2.23 10.15
C LEU A 188 4.51 0.82 10.07
N PRO A 189 4.96 0.20 11.17
CA PRO A 189 5.52 -1.15 11.11
C PRO A 189 4.47 -2.24 10.87
N LYS A 190 3.24 -2.02 11.32
CA LYS A 190 2.18 -3.02 11.24
C LYS A 190 1.63 -3.18 9.83
N ALA A 191 1.50 -2.09 9.10
CA ALA A 191 1.04 -2.08 7.73
C ALA A 191 2.19 -2.05 6.70
N GLY A 192 3.45 -1.98 7.13
CA GLY A 192 4.60 -1.83 6.25
C GLY A 192 4.54 -0.55 5.41
N LEU A 193 4.01 0.55 5.97
CA LEU A 193 3.74 1.77 5.21
C LEU A 193 5.00 2.41 4.63
N ASN A 194 6.14 2.26 5.31
CA ASN A 194 7.45 2.73 4.83
C ASN A 194 7.97 1.97 3.60
N GLU A 195 7.36 0.84 3.26
CA GLU A 195 7.72 0.02 2.10
C GLU A 195 6.96 0.44 0.83
N PHE A 196 5.94 1.30 0.95
CA PHE A 196 5.14 1.72 -0.19
C PHE A 196 5.86 2.78 -1.02
N GLU A 197 5.91 2.51 -2.33
CA GLU A 197 6.42 3.40 -3.35
C GLU A 197 5.37 3.61 -4.44
N ILE A 198 5.20 4.85 -4.89
CA ILE A 198 4.26 5.22 -5.94
C ILE A 198 5.05 5.78 -7.12
N THR A 199 4.78 5.24 -8.30
CA THR A 199 5.39 5.70 -9.56
C THR A 199 4.30 6.14 -10.52
N PHE A 200 4.46 7.34 -11.08
CA PHE A 200 3.60 7.84 -12.15
C PHE A 200 4.19 7.45 -13.50
N LYS A 201 3.69 6.36 -14.08
CA LYS A 201 4.24 5.77 -15.31
C LYS A 201 4.14 6.69 -16.54
N ASN A 202 3.13 7.56 -16.58
CA ASN A 202 2.86 8.42 -17.74
C ASN A 202 3.60 9.77 -17.69
N TYR A 203 4.37 10.02 -16.64
CA TYR A 203 5.05 11.29 -16.44
C TYR A 203 6.55 11.09 -16.36
N ASN A 204 7.24 11.41 -17.47
CA ASN A 204 8.68 11.33 -17.54
C ASN A 204 9.33 12.40 -16.65
N GLY A 205 10.30 11.98 -15.83
CA GLY A 205 11.08 12.90 -14.99
C GLY A 205 10.59 13.04 -13.55
N LEU A 206 9.46 12.46 -13.19
CA LEU A 206 9.10 12.27 -11.79
C LEU A 206 9.81 11.06 -11.21
N ARG A 207 10.43 11.26 -10.05
CA ARG A 207 10.96 10.14 -9.24
C ARG A 207 9.82 9.40 -8.57
N ALA A 208 10.05 8.17 -8.21
CA ALA A 208 9.15 7.43 -7.34
C ALA A 208 8.99 8.15 -5.99
N PHE A 209 7.79 8.11 -5.45
CA PHE A 209 7.44 8.71 -4.17
C PHE A 209 7.27 7.64 -3.12
N GLN A 210 7.91 7.82 -1.97
CA GLN A 210 7.71 7.00 -0.78
C GLN A 210 7.07 7.85 0.32
N PRO A 211 5.74 7.94 0.37
CA PRO A 211 5.03 8.90 1.21
C PRO A 211 5.34 8.79 2.70
N TYR A 212 5.73 7.60 3.17
CA TYR A 212 5.95 7.28 4.58
C TYR A 212 7.41 6.98 4.92
N ALA A 213 8.37 7.12 3.98
CA ALA A 213 9.77 6.71 4.19
C ALA A 213 10.42 7.32 5.44
N ASN A 214 10.10 8.57 5.75
CA ASN A 214 10.69 9.30 6.89
C ASN A 214 9.79 9.33 8.13
N TRP A 215 8.61 8.72 8.07
CA TRP A 215 7.67 8.77 9.18
C TRP A 215 8.21 8.07 10.41
N ASN A 216 8.16 8.73 11.57
CA ASN A 216 8.71 8.18 12.80
C ASN A 216 7.92 8.63 14.04
N ALA A 217 8.09 7.87 15.12
CA ALA A 217 7.37 8.09 16.38
C ALA A 217 7.88 9.27 17.21
N GLN A 218 9.10 9.77 16.95
CA GLN A 218 9.69 10.89 17.68
C GLN A 218 9.04 12.22 17.28
N GLN A 219 8.75 12.38 16.01
CA GLN A 219 8.11 13.56 15.45
C GLN A 219 6.99 13.18 14.48
N PRO A 220 5.93 12.53 14.95
CA PRO A 220 4.98 11.84 14.05
C PRO A 220 4.20 12.76 13.11
N THR A 221 4.05 14.03 13.45
CA THR A 221 3.44 15.02 12.57
C THR A 221 4.44 15.62 11.59
N GLN A 222 5.61 16.05 12.09
CA GLN A 222 6.63 16.76 11.31
C GLN A 222 7.37 15.85 10.34
N SER A 223 7.63 14.61 10.74
CA SER A 223 8.31 13.62 9.91
C SER A 223 7.48 13.13 8.72
N LEU A 224 6.17 13.36 8.75
CA LEU A 224 5.26 13.11 7.65
C LEU A 224 4.96 14.43 6.90
N SER A 225 5.85 14.81 5.98
CA SER A 225 5.90 16.14 5.38
C SER A 225 4.57 16.59 4.76
N TRP A 226 3.91 15.73 4.00
CA TRP A 226 2.62 16.06 3.37
C TRP A 226 1.51 16.29 4.42
N TYR A 227 1.53 15.53 5.51
CA TYR A 227 0.56 15.69 6.59
C TYR A 227 0.85 16.94 7.43
N HIS A 228 2.12 17.27 7.60
CA HIS A 228 2.54 18.53 8.23
C HIS A 228 2.08 19.74 7.41
N ALA A 229 2.25 19.68 6.09
CA ALA A 229 1.75 20.71 5.16
C ALA A 229 0.22 20.85 5.23
N TYR A 230 -0.51 19.72 5.29
CA TYR A 230 -1.96 19.73 5.49
C TYR A 230 -2.36 20.46 6.78
N ASN A 231 -1.74 20.14 7.90
CA ASN A 231 -2.05 20.80 9.18
C ASN A 231 -1.81 22.32 9.13
N LYS A 232 -0.69 22.75 8.57
CA LYS A 232 -0.40 24.17 8.35
C LYS A 232 -1.48 24.82 7.48
N THR A 233 -1.78 24.21 6.35
CA THR A 233 -2.75 24.70 5.38
C THR A 233 -4.17 24.78 5.93
N LYS A 234 -4.55 23.87 6.82
CA LYS A 234 -5.87 23.81 7.46
C LYS A 234 -6.07 24.93 8.47
N HIS A 235 -5.05 25.29 9.23
CA HIS A 235 -5.15 26.19 10.38
C HIS A 235 -4.73 27.64 10.05
N ASP A 236 -3.85 27.85 9.09
CA ASP A 236 -3.37 29.19 8.73
C ASP A 236 -3.35 29.40 7.20
N ARG A 237 -4.49 29.86 6.70
CA ARG A 237 -4.66 30.13 5.27
C ARG A 237 -3.75 31.25 4.76
N ASN A 238 -3.46 32.25 5.58
CA ASN A 238 -2.76 33.46 5.12
C ASN A 238 -1.25 33.32 5.20
N ALA A 239 -0.72 32.60 6.18
CA ALA A 239 0.72 32.46 6.37
C ALA A 239 1.32 31.25 5.60
N SER A 240 0.52 30.19 5.35
CA SER A 240 1.03 28.92 4.80
C SER A 240 0.54 28.62 3.38
N PHE A 241 0.04 29.60 2.64
CA PHE A 241 -0.47 29.36 1.29
C PHE A 241 0.65 29.17 0.26
N ASN A 242 1.86 29.61 0.58
CA ASN A 242 3.03 29.59 -0.30
C ASN A 242 4.11 28.56 0.13
N GLU A 243 3.90 27.83 1.22
CA GLU A 243 4.79 26.77 1.70
C GLU A 243 4.34 25.40 1.15
#